data_57c0994fac98e93ad400df5b99b8f85e
#
_entry.id   57c0994fac98e93ad400df5b99b8f85e
#
_cell.length_a   1.000
_cell.length_b   1.000
_cell.length_c   1.000
_cell.angle_alpha   90.00
_cell.angle_beta   90.00
_cell.angle_gamma   90.00
#
_symmetry.space_group_name_H-M   'P 1'
#
loop_
_entity.id
_entity.type
_entity.pdbx_description
1 polymer ?
#
loop_
_entity_poly.entity_id
_entity_poly.type
_entity_poly.pdbx_seq_one_letter_code
_entity_poly.pdbx_strand_id
1 'polypeptide(L)'
;MAAQKVEIMVTTTGSSGSASGSSGAAVPVGAIVRKYYLDFHASAPGTTDTTIKALGSPADETLVTHTNSATDGWFHPGAQVDDESAAAVTGAYAPHVLHGGILSVDIAQCDALTDAVVATFYLEV
;
A
#
# COMPACT_ATOMS: atom_id res chain seq x y z
N MET A 1 -13.04 13.60 14.12
CA MET A 1 -12.43 12.61 13.24
C MET A 1 -11.96 11.41 14.05
N ALA A 2 -12.24 10.22 13.57
CA ALA A 2 -11.84 9.00 14.25
C ALA A 2 -10.62 8.38 13.57
N ALA A 3 -9.75 7.76 14.33
CA ALA A 3 -8.63 7.00 13.82
C ALA A 3 -9.03 5.52 13.74
N GLN A 4 -8.63 4.86 12.67
CA GLN A 4 -8.85 3.44 12.47
C GLN A 4 -7.54 2.77 12.08
N LYS A 5 -7.23 1.65 12.77
CA LYS A 5 -6.08 0.81 12.46
C LYS A 5 -6.54 -0.37 11.62
N VAL A 6 -5.89 -0.60 10.48
CA VAL A 6 -6.17 -1.73 9.59
C VAL A 6 -4.88 -2.50 9.35
N GLU A 7 -4.91 -3.81 9.59
CA GLU A 7 -3.76 -4.69 9.37
C GLU A 7 -4.05 -5.61 8.20
N ILE A 8 -3.14 -5.66 7.23
CA ILE A 8 -3.24 -6.50 6.03
C ILE A 8 -2.00 -7.39 5.95
N MET A 9 -2.22 -8.70 5.96
CA MET A 9 -1.18 -9.70 5.84
C MET A 9 -1.24 -10.33 4.45
N VAL A 10 -0.11 -10.40 3.76
CA VAL A 10 -0.02 -10.96 2.41
C VAL A 10 0.85 -12.21 2.43
N THR A 11 0.26 -13.33 2.03
CA THR A 11 0.99 -14.58 1.81
C THR A 11 1.29 -14.73 0.32
N THR A 12 2.54 -15.01 -0.01
CA THR A 12 2.99 -15.16 -1.39
C THR A 12 3.13 -16.63 -1.77
N THR A 13 2.86 -16.92 -3.04
CA THR A 13 3.01 -18.24 -3.63
C THR A 13 3.73 -18.13 -4.96
N GLY A 14 4.42 -19.20 -5.36
CA GLY A 14 5.14 -19.26 -6.62
C GLY A 14 6.58 -19.69 -6.44
N SER A 15 7.39 -19.40 -7.46
CA SER A 15 8.81 -19.75 -7.48
C SER A 15 9.66 -18.70 -6.80
N SER A 16 10.81 -19.09 -6.28
CA SER A 16 11.78 -18.19 -5.67
C SER A 16 12.12 -17.02 -6.61
N GLY A 17 12.05 -15.79 -6.10
CA GLY A 17 12.31 -14.56 -6.83
C GLY A 17 11.17 -14.07 -7.72
N SER A 18 10.10 -14.87 -7.89
CA SER A 18 8.93 -14.50 -8.70
C SER A 18 7.60 -14.79 -8.02
N ALA A 19 7.60 -15.14 -6.75
CA ALA A 19 6.39 -15.38 -5.98
C ALA A 19 5.61 -14.08 -5.80
N SER A 20 4.30 -14.20 -5.77
CA SER A 20 3.39 -13.06 -5.64
C SER A 20 2.20 -13.38 -4.74
N GLY A 21 1.53 -12.35 -4.31
CA GLY A 21 0.32 -12.46 -3.51
C GLY A 21 -0.36 -11.12 -3.37
N SER A 22 -1.60 -11.15 -2.93
CA SER A 22 -2.41 -9.96 -2.79
C SER A 22 -3.42 -10.16 -1.67
N SER A 23 -3.67 -9.13 -0.90
CA SER A 23 -4.67 -9.14 0.15
C SER A 23 -5.28 -7.75 0.29
N GLY A 24 -6.53 -7.69 0.74
CA GLY A 24 -7.24 -6.43 0.91
C GLY A 24 -8.11 -6.42 2.16
N ALA A 25 -8.51 -5.23 2.55
CA ALA A 25 -9.41 -5.02 3.66
C ALA A 25 -10.48 -3.99 3.29
N ALA A 26 -11.70 -4.21 3.81
CA ALA A 26 -12.77 -3.24 3.69
C ALA A 26 -12.46 -2.04 4.59
N VAL A 27 -12.61 -0.84 4.04
CA VAL A 27 -12.37 0.41 4.76
C VAL A 27 -13.51 1.37 4.45
N PRO A 28 -13.78 2.38 5.32
CA PRO A 28 -14.78 3.38 5.00
C PRO A 28 -14.42 4.15 3.73
N VAL A 29 -15.42 4.34 2.86
CA VAL A 29 -15.26 5.17 1.66
C VAL A 29 -14.93 6.61 2.09
N GLY A 30 -13.87 7.17 1.52
CA GLY A 30 -13.40 8.50 1.88
C GLY A 30 -12.39 8.53 3.02
N ALA A 31 -12.04 7.37 3.59
CA ALA A 31 -10.97 7.31 4.59
C ALA A 31 -9.64 7.81 4.04
N ILE A 32 -8.85 8.44 4.89
CA ILE A 32 -7.57 9.04 4.52
C ILE A 32 -6.44 8.22 5.12
N VAL A 33 -5.44 7.88 4.31
CA VAL A 33 -4.25 7.18 4.78
C VAL A 33 -3.28 8.18 5.40
N ARG A 34 -3.06 8.08 6.71
CA ARG A 34 -2.14 8.96 7.43
C ARG A 34 -0.71 8.46 7.42
N LYS A 35 -0.55 7.18 7.76
CA LYS A 35 0.76 6.51 7.75
C LYS A 35 0.54 5.01 7.73
N TYR A 36 1.60 4.28 7.43
CA TYR A 36 1.60 2.83 7.53
C TYR A 36 2.98 2.31 7.88
N TYR A 37 2.99 1.12 8.46
CA TYR A 37 4.21 0.39 8.77
C TYR A 37 4.25 -0.88 7.92
N LEU A 38 5.38 -1.16 7.29
CA LEU A 38 5.62 -2.42 6.60
C LEU A 38 6.57 -3.28 7.43
N ASP A 39 6.11 -4.50 7.75
CA ASP A 39 6.88 -5.49 8.48
C ASP A 39 7.07 -6.69 7.56
N PHE A 40 8.25 -6.80 6.96
CA PHE A 40 8.56 -7.88 6.03
C PHE A 40 9.00 -9.14 6.77
N HIS A 41 8.63 -10.31 6.22
CA HIS A 41 9.16 -11.58 6.66
C HIS A 41 10.68 -11.54 6.62
N ALA A 42 11.34 -12.14 7.62
CA ALA A 42 12.80 -12.11 7.73
C ALA A 42 13.51 -12.69 6.50
N SER A 43 12.83 -13.58 5.77
CA SER A 43 13.36 -14.22 4.55
C SER A 43 12.91 -13.54 3.27
N ALA A 44 12.19 -12.42 3.33
CA ALA A 44 11.77 -11.72 2.12
C ALA A 44 13.00 -11.17 1.37
N PRO A 45 13.12 -11.47 0.06
CA PRO A 45 14.29 -11.02 -0.69
C PRO A 45 14.23 -9.53 -0.97
N GLY A 46 15.40 -8.91 -1.17
CA GLY A 46 15.51 -7.48 -1.48
C GLY A 46 14.97 -7.10 -2.86
N THR A 47 14.53 -8.06 -3.67
CA THR A 47 13.85 -7.82 -4.95
C THR A 47 12.35 -7.64 -4.81
N THR A 48 11.81 -7.77 -3.60
CA THR A 48 10.38 -7.68 -3.34
C THR A 48 9.82 -6.33 -3.75
N ASP A 49 8.73 -6.35 -4.51
CA ASP A 49 7.95 -5.16 -4.86
C ASP A 49 6.64 -5.16 -4.09
N THR A 50 6.34 -4.06 -3.42
CA THR A 50 5.08 -3.88 -2.67
C THR A 50 4.30 -2.72 -3.27
N THR A 51 3.06 -2.99 -3.70
CA THR A 51 2.18 -1.97 -4.25
C THR A 51 0.95 -1.83 -3.38
N ILE A 52 0.66 -0.59 -2.99
CA ILE A 52 -0.51 -0.25 -2.18
C ILE A 52 -1.53 0.43 -3.08
N LYS A 53 -2.76 -0.08 -3.07
CA LYS A 53 -3.82 0.36 -3.97
C LYS A 53 -5.10 0.70 -3.24
N ALA A 54 -5.84 1.66 -3.78
CA ALA A 54 -7.24 1.91 -3.45
C ALA A 54 -8.08 1.29 -4.57
N LEU A 55 -8.90 0.30 -4.23
CA LEU A 55 -9.73 -0.41 -5.20
C LEU A 55 -11.16 0.12 -5.18
N GLY A 56 -11.82 0.13 -6.34
CA GLY A 56 -13.22 0.47 -6.47
C GLY A 56 -13.52 1.45 -7.59
N SER A 57 -14.82 1.76 -7.73
CA SER A 57 -15.30 2.69 -8.76
C SER A 57 -14.83 4.12 -8.53
N PRO A 58 -14.56 4.89 -9.60
CA PRO A 58 -14.71 4.51 -11.00
C PRO A 58 -13.58 3.63 -11.54
N ALA A 59 -12.44 3.57 -10.85
CA ALA A 59 -11.28 2.79 -11.25
C ALA A 59 -10.39 2.54 -10.05
N ASP A 60 -9.57 1.50 -10.10
CA ASP A 60 -8.54 1.25 -9.10
C ASP A 60 -7.42 2.28 -9.24
N GLU A 61 -6.82 2.63 -8.11
CA GLU A 61 -5.73 3.61 -8.07
C GLU A 61 -4.54 3.04 -7.33
N THR A 62 -3.36 3.10 -7.95
CA THR A 62 -2.10 2.79 -7.27
C THR A 62 -1.68 3.98 -6.43
N LEU A 63 -1.54 3.79 -5.12
CA LEU A 63 -1.16 4.86 -4.20
C LEU A 63 0.36 4.97 -4.07
N VAL A 64 1.03 3.86 -3.78
CA VAL A 64 2.48 3.82 -3.52
C VAL A 64 3.03 2.50 -4.05
N THR A 65 4.24 2.55 -4.61
CA THR A 65 5.00 1.35 -4.98
C THR A 65 6.36 1.40 -4.29
N HIS A 66 6.69 0.36 -3.54
CA HIS A 66 8.02 0.14 -2.98
C HIS A 66 8.71 -0.90 -3.85
N THR A 67 9.68 -0.48 -4.63
CA THR A 67 10.37 -1.32 -5.59
C THR A 67 11.70 -1.83 -5.02
N ASN A 68 11.94 -3.14 -5.15
CA ASN A 68 13.18 -3.79 -4.71
C ASN A 68 13.51 -3.47 -3.25
N SER A 69 12.55 -3.70 -2.37
CA SER A 69 12.72 -3.43 -0.94
C SER A 69 12.01 -4.45 -0.07
N ALA A 70 12.72 -4.93 0.93
CA ALA A 70 12.18 -5.73 2.03
C ALA A 70 12.60 -5.13 3.38
N THR A 71 12.77 -3.82 3.43
CA THR A 71 13.18 -3.08 4.62
C THR A 71 11.96 -2.61 5.40
N ASP A 72 11.86 -2.99 6.66
CA ASP A 72 10.81 -2.55 7.56
C ASP A 72 10.89 -1.05 7.79
N GLY A 73 9.74 -0.40 7.94
CA GLY A 73 9.73 1.01 8.25
C GLY A 73 8.35 1.65 8.27
N TRP A 74 8.33 2.88 8.76
CA TRP A 74 7.18 3.76 8.73
C TRP A 74 7.21 4.61 7.48
N PHE A 75 6.03 4.80 6.87
CA PHE A 75 5.88 5.62 5.67
C PHE A 75 4.71 6.57 5.84
N HIS A 76 4.88 7.79 5.35
CA HIS A 76 3.88 8.85 5.40
C HIS A 76 3.57 9.27 3.95
N PRO A 77 2.63 8.59 3.29
CA PRO A 77 2.41 8.79 1.85
C PRO A 77 1.66 10.07 1.58
N GLY A 78 1.86 10.62 0.39
CA GLY A 78 1.10 11.73 -0.11
C GLY A 78 1.12 11.76 -1.63
N ALA A 79 0.00 12.18 -2.24
CA ALA A 79 -0.11 12.39 -3.67
C ALA A 79 0.31 13.83 -4.00
N GLN A 80 1.07 14.01 -5.07
CA GLN A 80 1.41 15.35 -5.55
C GLN A 80 0.14 16.05 -6.04
N VAL A 81 -0.03 17.30 -5.62
CA VAL A 81 -1.19 18.11 -6.01
C VAL A 81 -0.98 18.65 -7.43
N ASP A 82 -2.04 18.63 -8.23
CA ASP A 82 -2.06 19.20 -9.56
C ASP A 82 -2.63 20.62 -9.52
N ASP A 83 -2.17 21.47 -10.43
CA ASP A 83 -2.79 22.77 -10.64
C ASP A 83 -4.06 22.64 -11.52
N GLU A 84 -4.71 23.76 -11.82
CA GLU A 84 -5.94 23.77 -12.61
C GLU A 84 -5.75 23.29 -14.06
N SER A 85 -4.49 23.23 -14.54
CA SER A 85 -4.14 22.70 -15.86
C SER A 85 -3.68 21.24 -15.81
N ALA A 86 -3.88 20.56 -14.67
CA ALA A 86 -3.44 19.20 -14.40
C ALA A 86 -1.91 19.03 -14.42
N ALA A 87 -1.17 20.09 -14.22
CA ALA A 87 0.28 20.04 -14.05
C ALA A 87 0.64 19.91 -12.57
N ALA A 88 1.61 19.05 -12.26
CA ALA A 88 2.02 18.80 -10.88
C ALA A 88 2.65 20.05 -10.25
N VAL A 89 2.23 20.34 -9.01
CA VAL A 89 2.78 21.45 -8.22
C VAL A 89 3.91 20.94 -7.36
N THR A 90 5.13 21.39 -7.61
CA THR A 90 6.32 20.93 -6.88
C THR A 90 6.22 21.27 -5.39
N GLY A 91 6.44 20.25 -4.55
CA GLY A 91 6.45 20.40 -3.09
C GLY A 91 5.08 20.46 -2.44
N ALA A 92 4.00 20.33 -3.20
CA ALA A 92 2.63 20.30 -2.67
C ALA A 92 2.06 18.87 -2.71
N TYR A 93 1.67 18.34 -1.55
CA TYR A 93 1.16 16.98 -1.40
C TYR A 93 -0.13 16.98 -0.61
N ALA A 94 -1.00 16.04 -0.94
CA ALA A 94 -2.25 15.80 -0.24
C ALA A 94 -2.33 14.33 0.19
N PRO A 95 -3.03 14.00 1.29
CA PRO A 95 -3.22 12.62 1.69
C PRO A 95 -3.95 11.81 0.63
N HIS A 96 -3.65 10.50 0.54
CA HIS A 96 -4.40 9.59 -0.30
C HIS A 96 -5.79 9.32 0.28
N VAL A 97 -6.80 9.37 -0.57
CA VAL A 97 -8.19 9.10 -0.23
C VAL A 97 -8.59 7.72 -0.73
N LEU A 98 -9.17 6.90 0.13
CA LEU A 98 -9.64 5.57 -0.22
C LEU A 98 -11.06 5.66 -0.78
N HIS A 99 -11.18 5.83 -2.08
CA HIS A 99 -12.44 6.19 -2.74
C HIS A 99 -13.41 5.02 -2.95
N GLY A 100 -12.92 3.79 -2.96
CA GLY A 100 -13.73 2.62 -3.34
C GLY A 100 -14.07 1.66 -2.19
N GLY A 101 -13.65 1.95 -0.98
CA GLY A 101 -13.99 1.12 0.19
C GLY A 101 -13.11 -0.11 0.37
N ILE A 102 -12.05 -0.29 -0.41
CA ILE A 102 -11.09 -1.39 -0.27
C ILE A 102 -9.67 -0.85 -0.34
N LEU A 103 -8.87 -1.22 0.65
CA LEU A 103 -7.43 -0.98 0.66
C LEU A 103 -6.73 -2.31 0.37
N SER A 104 -5.84 -2.33 -0.60
CA SER A 104 -5.17 -3.55 -1.08
C SER A 104 -3.65 -3.42 -1.02
N VAL A 105 -2.99 -4.54 -0.73
CA VAL A 105 -1.53 -4.66 -0.77
C VAL A 105 -1.19 -5.83 -1.70
N ASP A 106 -0.40 -5.55 -2.73
CA ASP A 106 0.08 -6.54 -3.69
C ASP A 106 1.58 -6.73 -3.51
N ILE A 107 2.04 -7.97 -3.51
CA ILE A 107 3.46 -8.33 -3.45
C ILE A 107 3.83 -9.05 -4.73
N ALA A 108 4.99 -8.71 -5.30
CA ALA A 108 5.57 -9.38 -6.46
C ALA A 108 7.08 -9.55 -6.29
N GLN A 109 7.66 -10.40 -7.10
CA GLN A 109 9.11 -10.68 -7.12
C GLN A 109 9.67 -11.06 -5.76
N CYS A 110 8.89 -11.82 -5.01
CA CYS A 110 9.20 -12.30 -3.67
C CYS A 110 9.53 -13.80 -3.72
N ASP A 111 9.75 -14.40 -2.57
CA ASP A 111 9.76 -15.85 -2.37
C ASP A 111 8.40 -16.28 -1.82
N ALA A 112 8.09 -17.57 -1.89
CA ALA A 112 6.86 -18.12 -1.32
C ALA A 112 6.95 -18.13 0.21
N LEU A 113 6.27 -17.18 0.85
CA LEU A 113 6.33 -16.95 2.29
C LEU A 113 4.94 -16.75 2.87
N THR A 114 4.69 -17.34 4.04
CA THR A 114 3.51 -16.99 4.83
C THR A 114 3.75 -15.63 5.48
N ASP A 115 2.77 -14.74 5.35
CA ASP A 115 2.90 -13.36 5.84
C ASP A 115 4.20 -12.72 5.36
N ALA A 116 4.40 -12.73 4.03
CA ALA A 116 5.57 -12.10 3.40
C ALA A 116 5.69 -10.64 3.80
N VAL A 117 4.57 -9.95 4.00
CA VAL A 117 4.50 -8.64 4.60
C VAL A 117 3.26 -8.54 5.49
N VAL A 118 3.41 -7.85 6.61
CA VAL A 118 2.29 -7.38 7.45
C VAL A 118 2.29 -5.86 7.35
N ALA A 119 1.27 -5.31 6.70
CA ALA A 119 1.13 -3.87 6.52
C ALA A 119 0.07 -3.34 7.50
N THR A 120 0.47 -2.40 8.35
CA THR A 120 -0.43 -1.79 9.33
C THR A 120 -0.68 -0.34 8.94
N PHE A 121 -1.93 -0.03 8.64
CA PHE A 121 -2.35 1.29 8.19
C PHE A 121 -3.08 2.02 9.30
N TYR A 122 -2.79 3.30 9.40
CA TYR A 122 -3.53 4.22 10.29
C TYR A 122 -4.32 5.18 9.42
N LEU A 123 -5.65 5.08 9.52
CA LEU A 123 -6.58 5.82 8.70
C LEU A 123 -7.31 6.87 9.54
N GLU A 124 -7.70 7.94 8.88
CA GLU A 124 -8.65 8.93 9.40
C GLU A 124 -9.98 8.73 8.71
N VAL A 125 -11.02 8.55 9.50
CA VAL A 125 -12.37 8.26 9.00
C VAL A 125 -13.39 9.29 9.52
#